data_4875abeab3f4540f75176aef1186e170
#
_entry.id   4875abeab3f4540f75176aef1186e170
#
_cell.length_a   1.000
_cell.length_b   1.000
_cell.length_c   1.000
_cell.angle_alpha   90.00
_cell.angle_beta   90.00
_cell.angle_gamma   90.00
#
_symmetry.space_group_name_H-M   'P 1'
#
loop_
_entity.id
_entity.type
_entity.pdbx_description
1 polymer ?
#
loop_
_entity_poly.entity_id
_entity_poly.type
_entity_poly.pdbx_seq_one_letter_code
_entity_poly.pdbx_strand_id
1 'polypeptide(L)'
;MKQPALDPDVADVAPNDSVLTTYDEEHLVTYWRLLDAEADGAEWKEVARIVLHIDPDREPARARHAFDTHLARAKWMADHGYRDLLRGGAIK
;
A
#
# COMPACT_ATOMS: atom_id res chain seq x y z
N MET A 1 13.11 -15.75 2.50
CA MET A 1 12.08 -14.71 2.54
C MET A 1 11.27 -14.71 1.26
N LYS A 2 9.98 -14.56 1.42
CA LYS A 2 9.10 -14.57 0.27
C LYS A 2 9.21 -13.26 -0.50
N GLN A 3 9.25 -13.36 -1.81
CA GLN A 3 9.33 -12.19 -2.65
C GLN A 3 7.97 -11.49 -2.72
N PRO A 4 7.94 -10.15 -2.62
CA PRO A 4 6.66 -9.44 -2.69
C PRO A 4 6.01 -9.60 -4.07
N ALA A 5 4.71 -9.70 -4.09
CA ALA A 5 3.98 -9.68 -5.34
C ALA A 5 4.03 -8.27 -5.92
N LEU A 6 4.05 -8.17 -7.25
CA LEU A 6 4.11 -6.87 -7.92
C LEU A 6 2.77 -6.16 -7.91
N ASP A 7 1.68 -6.90 -7.98
CA ASP A 7 0.36 -6.30 -8.13
C ASP A 7 -0.71 -7.14 -7.44
N PRO A 8 -0.57 -7.38 -6.12
CA PRO A 8 -1.51 -8.23 -5.40
C PRO A 8 -2.80 -7.50 -5.10
N ASP A 9 -3.87 -8.28 -4.89
CA ASP A 9 -5.09 -7.72 -4.35
C ASP A 9 -4.88 -7.32 -2.90
N VAL A 10 -5.67 -6.36 -2.44
CA VAL A 10 -5.55 -5.85 -1.08
C VAL A 10 -6.76 -6.23 -0.25
N ALA A 11 -6.55 -6.30 1.06
CA ALA A 11 -7.64 -6.42 2.01
C ALA A 11 -8.37 -5.07 2.11
N ASP A 12 -9.57 -5.09 2.68
CA ASP A 12 -10.35 -3.86 2.85
C ASP A 12 -9.67 -2.90 3.83
N VAL A 13 -8.89 -3.42 4.75
CA VAL A 13 -8.20 -2.62 5.78
C VAL A 13 -6.77 -3.11 5.89
N ALA A 14 -5.83 -2.19 5.85
CA ALA A 14 -4.42 -2.53 6.06
C ALA A 14 -4.15 -2.81 7.54
N PRO A 15 -3.08 -3.55 7.87
CA PRO A 15 -2.72 -3.77 9.28
C PRO A 15 -2.38 -2.45 9.97
N ASN A 16 -2.62 -2.40 11.28
CA ASN A 16 -2.20 -1.28 12.10
C ASN A 16 -1.31 -1.74 13.26
N ASP A 17 -0.68 -2.89 13.10
CA ASP A 17 0.22 -3.46 14.10
C ASP A 17 1.44 -2.57 14.29
N SER A 18 2.03 -2.62 15.47
CA SER A 18 3.24 -1.85 15.74
C SER A 18 4.50 -2.51 15.20
N VAL A 19 4.37 -3.65 14.55
CA VAL A 19 5.48 -4.38 13.95
C VAL A 19 5.15 -4.76 12.52
N LEU A 20 6.18 -5.08 11.75
CA LEU A 20 6.02 -5.53 10.38
C LEU A 20 5.28 -6.86 10.34
N THR A 21 4.27 -6.97 9.48
CA THR A 21 3.47 -8.18 9.34
C THR A 21 3.77 -8.88 8.02
N THR A 22 3.30 -10.13 7.89
CA THR A 22 3.41 -10.85 6.63
C THR A 22 2.68 -10.11 5.51
N TYR A 23 1.51 -9.55 5.82
CA TYR A 23 0.76 -8.76 4.85
C TYR A 23 1.61 -7.61 4.32
N ASP A 24 2.31 -6.91 5.21
CA ASP A 24 3.19 -5.81 4.81
C ASP A 24 4.26 -6.29 3.85
N GLU A 25 4.88 -7.43 4.16
CA GLU A 25 5.93 -7.98 3.30
C GLU A 25 5.41 -8.33 1.92
N GLU A 26 4.18 -8.83 1.85
CA GLU A 26 3.57 -9.21 0.58
C GLU A 26 3.10 -8.01 -0.24
N HIS A 27 2.95 -6.85 0.39
CA HIS A 27 2.40 -5.67 -0.25
C HIS A 27 3.37 -4.49 -0.31
N LEU A 28 4.68 -4.78 -0.27
CA LEU A 28 5.70 -3.72 -0.33
C LEU A 28 5.60 -2.88 -1.59
N VAL A 29 5.38 -3.51 -2.73
CA VAL A 29 5.25 -2.77 -4.00
C VAL A 29 3.99 -1.91 -3.98
N THR A 30 2.90 -2.45 -3.43
CA THR A 30 1.67 -1.68 -3.28
C THR A 30 1.91 -0.42 -2.45
N TYR A 31 2.58 -0.56 -1.32
CA TYR A 31 2.88 0.59 -0.45
C TYR A 31 3.75 1.61 -1.15
N TRP A 32 4.77 1.15 -1.89
CA TRP A 32 5.62 2.06 -2.64
C TRP A 32 4.82 2.84 -3.67
N ARG A 33 3.93 2.14 -4.40
CA ARG A 33 3.09 2.80 -5.40
C ARG A 33 2.17 3.84 -4.77
N LEU A 34 1.65 3.56 -3.58
CA LEU A 34 0.80 4.52 -2.87
C LEU A 34 1.56 5.77 -2.50
N LEU A 35 2.78 5.62 -1.97
CA LEU A 35 3.61 6.76 -1.61
C LEU A 35 3.99 7.57 -2.84
N ASP A 36 4.33 6.89 -3.92
CA ASP A 36 4.72 7.55 -5.16
C ASP A 36 3.55 8.32 -5.76
N ALA A 37 2.37 7.71 -5.75
CA ALA A 37 1.16 8.37 -6.26
C ALA A 37 0.81 9.60 -5.44
N GLU A 38 0.96 9.52 -4.12
CA GLU A 38 0.69 10.67 -3.26
C GLU A 38 1.68 11.80 -3.56
N ALA A 39 2.95 11.47 -3.73
CA ALA A 39 3.97 12.46 -4.06
C ALA A 39 3.67 13.14 -5.38
N ASP A 40 3.08 12.41 -6.32
CA ASP A 40 2.72 12.95 -7.63
C ASP A 40 1.39 13.71 -7.62
N GLY A 41 0.68 13.72 -6.51
CA GLY A 41 -0.62 14.38 -6.41
C GLY A 41 -1.74 13.64 -7.13
N ALA A 42 -1.63 12.34 -7.30
CA ALA A 42 -2.63 11.55 -7.98
C ALA A 42 -3.95 11.53 -7.20
N GLU A 43 -5.05 11.50 -7.94
CA GLU A 43 -6.37 11.46 -7.32
C GLU A 43 -6.61 10.09 -6.68
N TRP A 44 -7.21 10.09 -5.48
CA TRP A 44 -7.38 8.86 -4.72
C TRP A 44 -8.23 7.81 -5.46
N LYS A 45 -9.19 8.24 -6.26
CA LYS A 45 -10.04 7.30 -7.02
C LYS A 45 -9.24 6.55 -8.06
N GLU A 46 -8.32 7.24 -8.74
CA GLU A 46 -7.43 6.59 -9.69
C GLU A 46 -6.52 5.59 -9.00
N VAL A 47 -6.00 5.97 -7.84
CA VAL A 47 -5.12 5.10 -7.08
C VAL A 47 -5.88 3.86 -6.62
N ALA A 48 -7.10 4.03 -6.13
CA ALA A 48 -7.91 2.90 -5.69
C ALA A 48 -8.15 1.92 -6.84
N ARG A 49 -8.46 2.45 -8.01
CA ARG A 49 -8.74 1.63 -9.19
C ARG A 49 -7.51 0.89 -9.70
N ILE A 50 -6.41 1.59 -9.81
CA ILE A 50 -5.21 1.07 -10.47
C ILE A 50 -4.32 0.29 -9.51
N VAL A 51 -4.13 0.79 -8.31
CA VAL A 51 -3.20 0.18 -7.34
C VAL A 51 -3.90 -0.81 -6.44
N LEU A 52 -5.09 -0.48 -5.95
CA LEU A 52 -5.80 -1.31 -4.99
C LEU A 52 -6.80 -2.27 -5.63
N HIS A 53 -7.11 -2.08 -6.91
CA HIS A 53 -8.06 -2.92 -7.65
C HIS A 53 -9.45 -2.90 -7.05
N ILE A 54 -9.86 -1.76 -6.49
CA ILE A 54 -11.19 -1.56 -5.97
C ILE A 54 -11.83 -0.44 -6.77
N ASP A 55 -13.03 -0.69 -7.30
CA ASP A 55 -13.73 0.29 -8.14
C ASP A 55 -14.38 1.35 -7.23
N PRO A 56 -13.88 2.60 -7.23
CA PRO A 56 -14.42 3.62 -6.35
C PRO A 56 -15.80 4.12 -6.76
N ASP A 57 -16.23 3.84 -7.99
CA ASP A 57 -17.55 4.23 -8.44
C ASP A 57 -18.60 3.24 -7.98
N ARG A 58 -18.25 1.96 -7.88
CA ARG A 58 -19.18 0.91 -7.44
C ARG A 58 -19.14 0.73 -5.93
N GLU A 59 -17.98 0.91 -5.31
CA GLU A 59 -17.79 0.68 -3.88
C GLU A 59 -17.01 1.84 -3.27
N PRO A 60 -17.59 3.05 -3.26
CA PRO A 60 -16.84 4.24 -2.85
C PRO A 60 -16.36 4.20 -1.40
N ALA A 61 -17.19 3.73 -0.48
CA ALA A 61 -16.81 3.70 0.93
C ALA A 61 -15.70 2.68 1.16
N ARG A 62 -15.80 1.50 0.55
CA ARG A 62 -14.79 0.47 0.66
C ARG A 62 -13.47 0.93 0.04
N ALA A 63 -13.54 1.51 -1.14
CA ALA A 63 -12.36 1.98 -1.84
C ALA A 63 -11.65 3.08 -1.05
N ARG A 64 -12.40 4.01 -0.50
CA ARG A 64 -11.81 5.11 0.27
C ARG A 64 -11.17 4.61 1.55
N HIS A 65 -11.85 3.72 2.27
CA HIS A 65 -11.32 3.17 3.51
C HIS A 65 -10.05 2.35 3.26
N ALA A 66 -10.05 1.53 2.22
CA ALA A 66 -8.87 0.77 1.85
C ALA A 66 -7.72 1.71 1.48
N PHE A 67 -8.01 2.75 0.71
CA PHE A 67 -7.00 3.73 0.33
C PHE A 67 -6.40 4.41 1.56
N ASP A 68 -7.26 4.91 2.46
CA ASP A 68 -6.78 5.62 3.64
C ASP A 68 -5.91 4.74 4.53
N THR A 69 -6.35 3.50 4.78
CA THR A 69 -5.62 2.60 5.69
C THR A 69 -4.31 2.13 5.08
N HIS A 70 -4.31 1.81 3.79
CA HIS A 70 -3.07 1.35 3.14
C HIS A 70 -2.06 2.48 3.00
N LEU A 71 -2.52 3.69 2.69
CA LEU A 71 -1.61 4.84 2.60
C LEU A 71 -1.03 5.16 3.98
N ALA A 72 -1.86 5.14 5.02
CA ALA A 72 -1.37 5.37 6.37
C ALA A 72 -0.33 4.32 6.77
N ARG A 73 -0.56 3.07 6.40
CA ARG A 73 0.41 2.00 6.68
C ARG A 73 1.71 2.21 5.93
N ALA A 74 1.62 2.60 4.66
CA ALA A 74 2.81 2.89 3.85
C ALA A 74 3.63 4.01 4.49
N LYS A 75 2.98 5.06 4.96
CA LYS A 75 3.67 6.16 5.62
C LYS A 75 4.31 5.72 6.94
N TRP A 76 3.61 4.89 7.70
CA TRP A 76 4.16 4.33 8.93
C TRP A 76 5.44 3.56 8.65
N MET A 77 5.43 2.75 7.61
CA MET A 77 6.61 1.96 7.25
C MET A 77 7.77 2.86 6.82
N ALA A 78 7.48 3.90 6.04
CA ALA A 78 8.51 4.84 5.63
C ALA A 78 9.13 5.55 6.84
N ASP A 79 8.29 5.95 7.79
CA ASP A 79 8.73 6.65 8.99
C ASP A 79 9.51 5.75 9.93
N HIS A 80 9.29 4.44 9.86
CA HIS A 80 9.94 3.47 10.75
C HIS A 80 11.16 2.80 10.10
N GLY A 81 11.69 3.38 9.04
CA GLY A 81 12.95 2.91 8.48
C GLY A 81 12.87 1.76 7.50
N TYR A 82 11.69 1.48 6.97
CA TYR A 82 11.54 0.38 6.01
C TYR A 82 11.62 0.82 4.56
N ARG A 83 12.24 1.98 4.30
CA ARG A 83 12.28 2.54 2.95
C ARG A 83 12.92 1.64 1.93
N ASP A 84 13.98 0.96 2.31
CA ASP A 84 14.68 0.08 1.37
C ASP A 84 13.81 -1.09 0.97
N LEU A 85 13.01 -1.61 1.90
CA LEU A 85 12.06 -2.67 1.60
C LEU A 85 10.99 -2.16 0.63
N LEU A 86 10.50 -0.94 0.84
CA LEU A 86 9.47 -0.35 0.00
C LEU A 86 9.96 -0.13 -1.42
N ARG A 87 11.28 0.00 -1.61
CA ARG A 87 11.87 0.21 -2.92
C ARG A 87 12.20 -1.07 -3.65
N GLY A 88 11.58 -2.16 -3.25
CA GLY A 88 11.87 -3.43 -3.89
C GLY A 88 12.93 -4.22 -3.18
N GLY A 89 13.29 -3.74 -2.01
CA GLY A 89 13.91 -4.61 -1.04
C GLY A 89 15.29 -5.09 -1.33
N ALA A 90 16.15 -4.28 -1.78
CA ALA A 90 17.51 -4.73 -1.87
C ALA A 90 18.07 -4.88 -0.46
N ILE A 91 17.74 -5.96 0.15
CA ILE A 91 18.29 -6.24 1.46
C ILE A 91 19.57 -6.99 1.28
N LYS A 92 20.57 -6.49 1.92
CA LYS A 92 21.87 -7.12 1.82
C LYS A 92 21.98 -8.33 2.66
#